data_61c8e34cf88a19aed7719f46b0278a07
#
_entry.id   61c8e34cf88a19aed7719f46b0278a07
#
_cell.length_a   1.000
_cell.length_b   1.000
_cell.length_c   1.000
_cell.angle_alpha   90.00
_cell.angle_beta   90.00
_cell.angle_gamma   90.00
#
_symmetry.space_group_name_H-M   'P 1'
#
loop_
_entity.id
_entity.type
_entity.pdbx_description
1 polymer ?
#
loop_
_entity_poly.entity_id
_entity_poly.type
_entity_poly.pdbx_seq_one_letter_code
_entity_poly.pdbx_strand_id
1 'polypeptide(L)'
;MKGRVLVVDDDAALAEMLGIVLRGEGFEPTFVADGDKAVEVFRDSRPDLVLLDLMLPGSDGIDVCRQIRAESGVPIVMLTAKTDTVDVVLGLESGADDYIVKPFKSKELVARVRARLRRTDEPAPEMLQIGDIVIDVAGHSVKRDQETLNLTPLEFDLLVALARKPRQVFTREVLLEQVWGYRHAADTRLVNVHVQRLRAKIEKDPEHPEIVVTVRGVGYKAGPG
;
A
#
# COMPACT_ATOMS: atom_id res chain seq x y z
N MET A 1 9.84 -5.45 19.45
CA MET A 1 8.49 -5.00 19.03
C MET A 1 8.50 -4.96 17.51
N LYS A 2 7.55 -5.60 16.83
CA LYS A 2 7.54 -5.73 15.34
C LYS A 2 6.82 -4.59 14.63
N GLY A 3 6.14 -3.72 15.37
CA GLY A 3 5.41 -2.56 14.85
C GLY A 3 4.09 -2.32 15.57
N ARG A 4 3.59 -1.09 15.48
CA ARG A 4 2.31 -0.64 16.03
C ARG A 4 1.25 -0.72 14.94
N VAL A 5 0.09 -1.29 15.26
CA VAL A 5 -1.01 -1.48 14.31
C VAL A 5 -2.25 -0.79 14.85
N LEU A 6 -2.76 0.20 14.14
CA LEU A 6 -4.07 0.78 14.44
C LEU A 6 -5.14 -0.08 13.75
N VAL A 7 -6.14 -0.51 14.52
CA VAL A 7 -7.30 -1.24 14.05
C VAL A 7 -8.53 -0.36 14.21
N VAL A 8 -9.15 0.00 13.11
CA VAL A 8 -10.37 0.82 13.05
C VAL A 8 -11.50 -0.09 12.57
N ASP A 9 -12.32 -0.56 13.51
CA ASP A 9 -13.40 -1.52 13.25
C ASP A 9 -14.39 -1.49 14.42
N ASP A 10 -15.68 -1.46 14.18
CA ASP A 10 -16.73 -1.39 15.20
C ASP A 10 -17.14 -2.77 15.73
N ASP A 11 -16.71 -3.85 15.08
CA ASP A 11 -16.97 -5.23 15.55
C ASP A 11 -16.03 -5.58 16.74
N ALA A 12 -16.61 -5.56 17.95
CA ALA A 12 -15.90 -5.87 19.18
C ALA A 12 -15.31 -7.31 19.20
N ALA A 13 -16.01 -8.28 18.61
CA ALA A 13 -15.54 -9.67 18.54
C ALA A 13 -14.33 -9.79 17.60
N LEU A 14 -14.36 -9.10 16.48
CA LEU A 14 -13.23 -9.02 15.56
C LEU A 14 -12.05 -8.30 16.21
N ALA A 15 -12.28 -7.20 16.91
CA ALA A 15 -11.24 -6.46 17.63
C ALA A 15 -10.55 -7.33 18.70
N GLU A 16 -11.31 -8.11 19.48
CA GLU A 16 -10.76 -9.05 20.47
C GLU A 16 -9.89 -10.13 19.77
N MET A 17 -10.42 -10.75 18.73
CA MET A 17 -9.69 -11.77 17.96
C MET A 17 -8.39 -11.21 17.36
N LEU A 18 -8.45 -10.03 16.75
CA LEU A 18 -7.26 -9.34 16.20
C LEU A 18 -6.27 -8.97 17.30
N GLY A 19 -6.76 -8.57 18.48
CA GLY A 19 -5.92 -8.29 19.65
C GLY A 19 -5.07 -9.48 20.05
N ILE A 20 -5.67 -10.66 20.14
CA ILE A 20 -4.98 -11.91 20.47
C ILE A 20 -3.95 -12.27 19.37
N VAL A 21 -4.39 -12.24 18.13
CA VAL A 21 -3.56 -12.63 16.99
C VAL A 21 -2.36 -11.69 16.80
N LEU A 22 -2.58 -10.38 16.79
CA LEU A 22 -1.52 -9.40 16.55
C LEU A 22 -0.49 -9.39 17.70
N ARG A 23 -0.94 -9.43 18.96
CA ARG A 23 -0.03 -9.53 20.11
C ARG A 23 0.75 -10.83 20.10
N GLY A 24 0.12 -11.97 19.78
CA GLY A 24 0.79 -13.26 19.64
C GLY A 24 1.89 -13.26 18.58
N GLU A 25 1.77 -12.41 17.57
CA GLU A 25 2.78 -12.20 16.52
C GLU A 25 3.83 -11.13 16.87
N GLY A 26 3.71 -10.47 18.05
CA GLY A 26 4.65 -9.47 18.56
C GLY A 26 4.39 -8.04 18.07
N PHE A 27 3.19 -7.77 17.51
CA PHE A 27 2.71 -6.43 17.20
C PHE A 27 2.02 -5.77 18.41
N GLU A 28 1.92 -4.46 18.39
CA GLU A 28 1.21 -3.66 19.39
C GLU A 28 -0.07 -3.06 18.75
N PRO A 29 -1.25 -3.66 18.96
CA PRO A 29 -2.49 -3.15 18.40
C PRO A 29 -3.11 -2.06 19.29
N THR A 30 -3.57 -0.98 18.66
CA THR A 30 -4.48 0.03 19.21
C THR A 30 -5.82 -0.09 18.49
N PHE A 31 -6.94 0.05 19.22
CA PHE A 31 -8.27 -0.14 18.66
C PHE A 31 -9.10 1.14 18.77
N VAL A 32 -9.88 1.41 17.73
CA VAL A 32 -10.89 2.47 17.70
C VAL A 32 -12.11 1.96 16.92
N ALA A 33 -13.30 2.11 17.52
CA ALA A 33 -14.55 1.61 16.93
C ALA A 33 -15.34 2.71 16.19
N ASP A 34 -14.92 3.94 16.31
CA ASP A 34 -15.63 5.14 15.82
C ASP A 34 -14.78 5.81 14.74
N GLY A 35 -15.32 5.88 13.51
CA GLY A 35 -14.65 6.52 12.38
C GLY A 35 -14.30 7.98 12.62
N ASP A 36 -15.14 8.72 13.35
CA ASP A 36 -14.91 10.13 13.66
C ASP A 36 -13.68 10.36 14.55
N LYS A 37 -13.29 9.35 15.34
CA LYS A 37 -12.11 9.38 16.22
C LYS A 37 -10.87 8.78 15.58
N ALA A 38 -11.01 8.10 14.45
CA ALA A 38 -9.95 7.32 13.85
C ALA A 38 -8.70 8.15 13.53
N VAL A 39 -8.88 9.36 12.97
CA VAL A 39 -7.77 10.24 12.59
C VAL A 39 -7.06 10.83 13.81
N GLU A 40 -7.78 11.17 14.89
CA GLU A 40 -7.20 11.63 16.14
C GLU A 40 -6.34 10.51 16.77
N VAL A 41 -6.90 9.31 16.90
CA VAL A 41 -6.18 8.15 17.45
C VAL A 41 -4.99 7.76 16.56
N PHE A 42 -5.10 7.92 15.25
CA PHE A 42 -3.98 7.73 14.33
C PHE A 42 -2.81 8.66 14.64
N ARG A 43 -3.07 9.95 14.83
CA ARG A 43 -2.03 10.96 15.15
C ARG A 43 -1.36 10.67 16.49
N ASP A 44 -2.15 10.27 17.50
CA ASP A 44 -1.67 10.00 18.85
C ASP A 44 -0.86 8.71 18.94
N SER A 45 -1.35 7.62 18.35
CA SER A 45 -0.71 6.30 18.41
C SER A 45 0.48 6.16 17.46
N ARG A 46 0.55 7.00 16.42
CA ARG A 46 1.60 6.95 15.36
C ARG A 46 1.86 5.52 14.90
N PRO A 47 0.86 4.83 14.33
CA PRO A 47 1.00 3.44 13.95
C PRO A 47 1.94 3.28 12.75
N ASP A 48 2.52 2.09 12.65
CA ASP A 48 3.35 1.68 11.52
C ASP A 48 2.49 1.05 10.40
N LEU A 49 1.21 0.69 10.72
CA LEU A 49 0.21 0.17 9.78
C LEU A 49 -1.20 0.43 10.31
N VAL A 50 -2.14 0.66 9.41
CA VAL A 50 -3.58 0.79 9.71
C VAL A 50 -4.36 -0.37 9.09
N LEU A 51 -5.18 -1.04 9.88
CA LEU A 51 -6.26 -1.92 9.44
C LEU A 51 -7.56 -1.12 9.56
N LEU A 52 -8.30 -0.94 8.47
CA LEU A 52 -9.43 -0.02 8.41
C LEU A 52 -10.66 -0.70 7.81
N ASP A 53 -11.74 -0.79 8.58
CA ASP A 53 -13.03 -1.19 8.01
C ASP A 53 -13.59 -0.09 7.09
N LEU A 54 -14.22 -0.50 6.02
CA LEU A 54 -14.96 0.40 5.14
C LEU A 54 -16.28 0.87 5.76
N MET A 55 -16.93 0.00 6.52
CA MET A 55 -18.26 0.26 7.07
C MET A 55 -18.15 0.59 8.57
N LEU A 56 -17.94 1.85 8.88
CA LEU A 56 -17.82 2.34 10.25
C LEU A 56 -19.05 3.18 10.64
N PRO A 57 -19.44 3.18 11.91
CA PRO A 57 -20.35 4.20 12.42
C PRO A 57 -19.65 5.57 12.44
N GLY A 58 -20.41 6.62 12.14
CA GLY A 58 -19.88 7.98 12.01
C GLY A 58 -19.36 8.25 10.61
N SER A 59 -18.05 8.31 10.45
CA SER A 59 -17.39 8.57 9.16
C SER A 59 -17.20 7.31 8.32
N ASP A 60 -17.39 7.41 7.00
CA ASP A 60 -17.09 6.32 6.05
C ASP A 60 -15.57 6.01 6.10
N GLY A 61 -15.22 4.73 6.12
CA GLY A 61 -13.82 4.28 6.08
C GLY A 61 -13.05 4.81 4.89
N ILE A 62 -13.70 5.09 3.75
CA ILE A 62 -13.09 5.75 2.60
C ILE A 62 -12.61 7.17 2.95
N ASP A 63 -13.43 7.93 3.69
CA ASP A 63 -13.08 9.29 4.08
C ASP A 63 -11.98 9.31 5.14
N VAL A 64 -12.02 8.37 6.09
CA VAL A 64 -10.92 8.15 7.05
C VAL A 64 -9.62 7.82 6.33
N CYS A 65 -9.67 6.94 5.33
CA CYS A 65 -8.51 6.60 4.50
C CYS A 65 -7.92 7.82 3.81
N ARG A 66 -8.75 8.64 3.17
CA ARG A 66 -8.32 9.88 2.49
C ARG A 66 -7.65 10.85 3.44
N GLN A 67 -8.22 11.05 4.64
CA GLN A 67 -7.67 11.94 5.65
C GLN A 67 -6.30 11.47 6.14
N ILE A 68 -6.16 10.18 6.48
CA ILE A 68 -4.87 9.61 6.89
C ILE A 68 -3.86 9.73 5.75
N ARG A 69 -4.25 9.44 4.50
CA ARG A 69 -3.37 9.49 3.34
C ARG A 69 -2.90 10.90 3.00
N ALA A 70 -3.70 11.92 3.27
CA ALA A 70 -3.30 13.33 3.11
C ALA A 70 -2.16 13.73 4.06
N GLU A 71 -2.03 13.06 5.21
CA GLU A 71 -1.05 13.37 6.25
C GLU A 71 0.15 12.40 6.27
N SER A 72 -0.02 11.18 5.76
CA SER A 72 0.96 10.12 5.98
C SER A 72 1.02 9.10 4.84
N GLY A 73 2.23 8.59 4.57
CA GLY A 73 2.47 7.43 3.71
C GLY A 73 2.31 6.08 4.42
N VAL A 74 1.82 6.02 5.66
CA VAL A 74 1.63 4.77 6.41
C VAL A 74 0.86 3.74 5.60
N PRO A 75 1.24 2.45 5.60
CA PRO A 75 0.46 1.41 4.94
C PRO A 75 -0.94 1.29 5.52
N ILE A 76 -1.96 1.30 4.64
CA ILE A 76 -3.38 1.13 4.98
C ILE A 76 -3.89 -0.12 4.30
N VAL A 77 -4.39 -1.07 5.09
CA VAL A 77 -5.04 -2.30 4.60
C VAL A 77 -6.53 -2.22 4.96
N MET A 78 -7.38 -2.19 3.96
CA MET A 78 -8.82 -2.17 4.19
C MET A 78 -9.37 -3.55 4.55
N LEU A 79 -10.28 -3.60 5.50
CA LEU A 79 -11.09 -4.76 5.83
C LEU A 79 -12.48 -4.51 5.26
N THR A 80 -12.99 -5.40 4.41
CA THR A 80 -14.27 -5.18 3.74
C THR A 80 -15.12 -6.43 3.70
N ALA A 81 -16.42 -6.30 3.97
CA ALA A 81 -17.40 -7.36 3.71
C ALA A 81 -17.83 -7.40 2.23
N LYS A 82 -17.48 -6.37 1.46
CA LYS A 82 -17.91 -6.21 0.09
C LYS A 82 -16.91 -6.85 -0.87
N THR A 83 -17.43 -7.73 -1.70
CA THR A 83 -16.69 -8.37 -2.81
C THR A 83 -16.92 -7.66 -4.15
N ASP A 84 -17.77 -6.63 -4.16
CA ASP A 84 -18.05 -5.87 -5.39
C ASP A 84 -16.80 -5.15 -5.86
N THR A 85 -16.55 -5.30 -7.14
CA THR A 85 -15.39 -4.71 -7.81
C THR A 85 -15.32 -3.20 -7.63
N VAL A 86 -16.47 -2.52 -7.61
CA VAL A 86 -16.54 -1.05 -7.50
C VAL A 86 -16.06 -0.59 -6.12
N ASP A 87 -16.53 -1.22 -5.05
CA ASP A 87 -16.16 -0.84 -3.68
C ASP A 87 -14.67 -1.08 -3.40
N VAL A 88 -14.12 -2.19 -3.92
CA VAL A 88 -12.68 -2.49 -3.81
C VAL A 88 -11.84 -1.45 -4.54
N VAL A 89 -12.22 -1.07 -5.76
CA VAL A 89 -11.50 -0.06 -6.54
C VAL A 89 -11.57 1.29 -5.86
N LEU A 90 -12.76 1.72 -5.40
CA LEU A 90 -12.94 2.98 -4.66
C LEU A 90 -12.08 3.03 -3.39
N GLY A 91 -12.04 1.93 -2.63
CA GLY A 91 -11.17 1.83 -1.46
C GLY A 91 -9.69 2.00 -1.81
N LEU A 92 -9.24 1.32 -2.85
CA LEU A 92 -7.86 1.46 -3.31
C LEU A 92 -7.59 2.88 -3.86
N GLU A 93 -8.49 3.45 -4.66
CA GLU A 93 -8.35 4.82 -5.19
C GLU A 93 -8.35 5.89 -4.09
N SER A 94 -9.01 5.62 -2.94
CA SER A 94 -9.00 6.53 -1.80
C SER A 94 -7.65 6.62 -1.09
N GLY A 95 -6.71 5.72 -1.39
CA GLY A 95 -5.36 5.73 -0.82
C GLY A 95 -4.93 4.45 -0.12
N ALA A 96 -5.77 3.41 -0.02
CA ALA A 96 -5.38 2.14 0.57
C ALA A 96 -4.29 1.44 -0.26
N ASP A 97 -3.44 0.68 0.42
CA ASP A 97 -2.34 -0.08 -0.19
C ASP A 97 -2.75 -1.53 -0.49
N ASP A 98 -3.78 -2.02 0.22
CA ASP A 98 -4.27 -3.39 0.11
C ASP A 98 -5.68 -3.51 0.67
N TYR A 99 -6.32 -4.65 0.46
CA TYR A 99 -7.60 -4.98 1.08
C TYR A 99 -7.71 -6.46 1.43
N ILE A 100 -8.54 -6.77 2.42
CA ILE A 100 -8.86 -8.12 2.87
C ILE A 100 -10.38 -8.26 2.96
N VAL A 101 -10.92 -9.28 2.31
CA VAL A 101 -12.37 -9.53 2.34
C VAL A 101 -12.74 -10.32 3.59
N LYS A 102 -13.72 -9.83 4.36
CA LYS A 102 -14.35 -10.53 5.49
C LYS A 102 -15.33 -11.60 4.96
N PRO A 103 -15.37 -12.83 5.53
CA PRO A 103 -14.50 -13.32 6.61
C PRO A 103 -13.13 -13.76 6.09
N PHE A 104 -12.08 -13.48 6.84
CA PHE A 104 -10.70 -13.83 6.50
C PHE A 104 -10.06 -14.77 7.52
N LYS A 105 -9.00 -15.45 7.11
CA LYS A 105 -8.21 -16.28 8.03
C LYS A 105 -7.15 -15.42 8.72
N SER A 106 -6.96 -15.59 10.03
CA SER A 106 -5.93 -14.86 10.81
C SER A 106 -4.54 -14.98 10.19
N LYS A 107 -4.19 -16.15 9.64
CA LYS A 107 -2.90 -16.35 8.94
C LYS A 107 -2.75 -15.46 7.70
N GLU A 108 -3.83 -15.23 6.97
CA GLU A 108 -3.82 -14.34 5.80
C GLU A 108 -3.57 -12.89 6.24
N LEU A 109 -4.33 -12.40 7.21
CA LEU A 109 -4.16 -11.04 7.74
C LEU A 109 -2.74 -10.82 8.25
N VAL A 110 -2.21 -11.74 9.07
CA VAL A 110 -0.84 -11.65 9.59
C VAL A 110 0.20 -11.63 8.46
N ALA A 111 0.01 -12.43 7.42
CA ALA A 111 0.93 -12.44 6.28
C ALA A 111 0.94 -11.08 5.55
N ARG A 112 -0.23 -10.45 5.37
CA ARG A 112 -0.35 -9.12 4.76
C ARG A 112 0.25 -8.02 5.64
N VAL A 113 -0.05 -8.03 6.95
CA VAL A 113 0.56 -7.09 7.91
C VAL A 113 2.09 -7.20 7.90
N ARG A 114 2.62 -8.42 7.95
CA ARG A 114 4.08 -8.64 7.88
C ARG A 114 4.68 -8.18 6.55
N ALA A 115 3.99 -8.40 5.44
CA ALA A 115 4.45 -7.95 4.12
C ALA A 115 4.57 -6.43 4.06
N ARG A 116 3.60 -5.70 4.64
CA ARG A 116 3.60 -4.23 4.67
C ARG A 116 4.56 -3.62 5.68
N LEU A 117 4.85 -4.33 6.79
CA LEU A 117 5.79 -3.89 7.84
C LEU A 117 7.21 -4.42 7.64
N ARG A 118 7.47 -5.16 6.55
CA ARG A 118 8.81 -5.66 6.26
C ARG A 118 9.73 -4.48 5.98
N ARG A 119 10.62 -4.16 6.94
CA ARG A 119 11.79 -3.36 6.64
C ARG A 119 12.74 -4.24 5.82
N THR A 120 13.10 -3.83 4.64
CA THR A 120 14.26 -4.39 3.95
C THR A 120 15.48 -4.12 4.83
N ASP A 121 16.29 -5.16 5.09
CA ASP A 121 17.65 -4.96 5.63
C ASP A 121 18.31 -3.84 4.83
N GLU A 122 19.13 -3.02 5.48
CA GLU A 122 19.74 -1.82 4.86
C GLU A 122 20.20 -2.17 3.43
N PRO A 123 19.54 -1.65 2.40
CA PRO A 123 19.95 -1.95 1.04
C PRO A 123 21.34 -1.36 0.81
N ALA A 124 22.19 -2.08 0.09
CA ALA A 124 23.45 -1.51 -0.37
C ALA A 124 23.14 -0.20 -1.13
N PRO A 125 24.05 0.79 -1.08
CA PRO A 125 23.89 2.02 -1.84
C PRO A 125 23.61 1.70 -3.32
N GLU A 126 22.42 2.01 -3.77
CA GLU A 126 21.96 1.71 -5.12
C GLU A 126 21.22 2.93 -5.67
N MET A 127 21.77 3.50 -6.76
CA MET A 127 21.13 4.58 -7.50
C MET A 127 20.58 4.02 -8.79
N LEU A 128 19.27 4.21 -9.03
CA LEU A 128 18.61 3.81 -10.26
C LEU A 128 18.10 5.04 -11.00
N GLN A 129 17.93 4.92 -12.32
CA GLN A 129 17.39 5.99 -13.15
C GLN A 129 16.40 5.45 -14.17
N ILE A 130 15.28 6.17 -14.34
CA ILE A 130 14.31 5.95 -15.42
C ILE A 130 13.97 7.33 -16.00
N GLY A 131 14.30 7.55 -17.27
CA GLY A 131 14.10 8.86 -17.91
C GLY A 131 14.81 9.98 -17.13
N ASP A 132 14.03 10.97 -16.67
CA ASP A 132 14.51 12.10 -15.89
C ASP A 132 14.37 11.91 -14.35
N ILE A 133 14.02 10.69 -13.90
CA ILE A 133 13.85 10.36 -12.48
C ILE A 133 15.07 9.61 -11.95
N VAL A 134 15.58 10.07 -10.81
CA VAL A 134 16.68 9.44 -10.06
C VAL A 134 16.12 8.86 -8.77
N ILE A 135 16.43 7.61 -8.48
CA ILE A 135 15.93 6.83 -7.34
C ILE A 135 17.13 6.44 -6.47
N ASP A 136 17.18 6.95 -5.26
CA ASP A 136 18.10 6.50 -4.22
C ASP A 136 17.42 5.40 -3.40
N VAL A 137 17.83 4.15 -3.65
CA VAL A 137 17.19 2.99 -3.02
C VAL A 137 17.49 2.94 -1.53
N ALA A 138 18.72 3.20 -1.12
CA ALA A 138 19.14 3.21 0.28
C ALA A 138 18.56 4.41 1.05
N GLY A 139 18.58 5.59 0.44
CA GLY A 139 18.00 6.81 1.01
C GLY A 139 16.45 6.86 0.92
N HIS A 140 15.82 5.85 0.29
CA HIS A 140 14.36 5.75 0.09
C HIS A 140 13.77 7.05 -0.48
N SER A 141 14.43 7.62 -1.48
CA SER A 141 14.04 8.90 -2.07
C SER A 141 14.00 8.86 -3.60
N VAL A 142 13.10 9.65 -4.16
CA VAL A 142 12.92 9.79 -5.61
C VAL A 142 12.96 11.26 -5.96
N LYS A 143 13.75 11.62 -6.98
CA LYS A 143 13.90 13.00 -7.41
C LYS A 143 13.76 13.12 -8.92
N ARG A 144 13.19 14.24 -9.34
CA ARG A 144 13.30 14.79 -10.69
C ARG A 144 14.03 16.11 -10.59
N ASP A 145 15.22 16.21 -11.20
CA ASP A 145 16.10 17.36 -11.04
C ASP A 145 16.39 17.66 -9.56
N GLN A 146 15.90 18.77 -9.03
CA GLN A 146 16.04 19.17 -7.63
C GLN A 146 14.75 18.91 -6.80
N GLU A 147 13.66 18.48 -7.43
CA GLU A 147 12.38 18.26 -6.79
C GLU A 147 12.29 16.83 -6.23
N THR A 148 11.91 16.71 -4.96
CA THR A 148 11.63 15.40 -4.34
C THR A 148 10.18 14.99 -4.61
N LEU A 149 9.99 13.80 -5.18
CA LEU A 149 8.68 13.21 -5.45
C LEU A 149 8.22 12.39 -4.24
N ASN A 150 7.08 12.76 -3.66
CA ASN A 150 6.55 12.11 -2.46
C ASN A 150 5.77 10.85 -2.80
N LEU A 151 6.40 9.69 -2.66
CA LEU A 151 5.80 8.38 -2.86
C LEU A 151 5.46 7.72 -1.52
N THR A 152 4.41 6.92 -1.49
CA THR A 152 4.22 5.98 -0.38
C THR A 152 5.26 4.86 -0.48
N PRO A 153 5.54 4.13 0.62
CA PRO A 153 6.47 3.01 0.57
C PRO A 153 6.18 2.01 -0.53
N LEU A 154 4.89 1.70 -0.75
CA LEU A 154 4.48 0.75 -1.79
C LEU A 154 4.68 1.28 -3.22
N GLU A 155 4.40 2.55 -3.46
CA GLU A 155 4.67 3.20 -4.75
C GLU A 155 6.17 3.25 -5.04
N PHE A 156 6.98 3.49 -4.01
CA PHE A 156 8.43 3.44 -4.11
C PHE A 156 8.91 2.02 -4.46
N ASP A 157 8.45 0.99 -3.75
CA ASP A 157 8.79 -0.41 -4.02
C ASP A 157 8.41 -0.83 -5.45
N LEU A 158 7.23 -0.39 -5.93
CA LEU A 158 6.78 -0.65 -7.29
C LEU A 158 7.71 0.01 -8.32
N LEU A 159 8.08 1.26 -8.11
CA LEU A 159 9.01 1.98 -8.98
C LEU A 159 10.39 1.31 -9.00
N VAL A 160 10.93 0.95 -7.84
CA VAL A 160 12.23 0.24 -7.70
C VAL A 160 12.20 -1.11 -8.41
N ALA A 161 11.11 -1.89 -8.27
CA ALA A 161 10.97 -3.18 -8.93
C ALA A 161 11.08 -3.05 -10.46
N LEU A 162 10.47 -2.02 -11.03
CA LEU A 162 10.55 -1.73 -12.47
C LEU A 162 11.93 -1.20 -12.87
N ALA A 163 12.49 -0.27 -12.06
CA ALA A 163 13.76 0.40 -12.33
C ALA A 163 14.95 -0.55 -12.34
N ARG A 164 14.96 -1.57 -11.48
CA ARG A 164 16.04 -2.57 -11.40
C ARG A 164 16.19 -3.40 -12.68
N LYS A 165 15.14 -3.52 -13.48
CA LYS A 165 15.15 -4.31 -14.71
C LYS A 165 14.40 -3.56 -15.83
N PRO A 166 14.93 -2.44 -16.32
CA PRO A 166 14.20 -1.51 -17.18
C PRO A 166 13.76 -2.11 -18.53
N ARG A 167 14.45 -3.16 -19.00
CA ARG A 167 14.10 -3.84 -20.27
C ARG A 167 13.10 -4.98 -20.09
N GLN A 168 12.83 -5.38 -18.83
CA GLN A 168 11.90 -6.48 -18.53
C GLN A 168 10.47 -5.97 -18.52
N VAL A 169 9.60 -6.73 -19.19
CA VAL A 169 8.14 -6.59 -19.02
C VAL A 169 7.72 -7.46 -17.85
N PHE A 170 7.06 -6.86 -16.89
CA PHE A 170 6.52 -7.56 -15.72
C PHE A 170 5.03 -7.79 -15.92
N THR A 171 4.58 -9.03 -15.75
CA THR A 171 3.14 -9.28 -15.65
C THR A 171 2.61 -8.75 -14.32
N ARG A 172 1.29 -8.59 -14.22
CA ARG A 172 0.65 -8.12 -12.99
C ARG A 172 0.88 -9.08 -11.82
N GLU A 173 0.87 -10.38 -12.12
CA GLU A 173 1.11 -11.44 -11.13
C GLU A 173 2.54 -11.36 -10.60
N VAL A 174 3.53 -11.14 -11.46
CA VAL A 174 4.93 -10.98 -11.06
C VAL A 174 5.13 -9.73 -10.21
N LEU A 175 4.53 -8.61 -10.57
CA LEU A 175 4.57 -7.40 -9.75
C LEU A 175 3.88 -7.61 -8.40
N LEU A 176 2.75 -8.30 -8.39
CA LEU A 176 2.01 -8.62 -7.18
C LEU A 176 2.86 -9.49 -6.22
N GLU A 177 3.59 -10.47 -6.76
CA GLU A 177 4.50 -11.28 -5.95
C GLU A 177 5.69 -10.46 -5.43
N GLN A 178 6.34 -9.68 -6.29
CA GLN A 178 7.56 -8.95 -5.92
C GLN A 178 7.32 -7.79 -4.96
N VAL A 179 6.24 -7.02 -5.17
CA VAL A 179 5.95 -5.80 -4.41
C VAL A 179 5.02 -6.07 -3.22
N TRP A 180 4.00 -6.91 -3.40
CA TRP A 180 3.05 -7.25 -2.33
C TRP A 180 3.45 -8.53 -1.57
N GLY A 181 4.29 -9.38 -2.13
CA GLY A 181 4.69 -10.65 -1.53
C GLY A 181 3.64 -11.75 -1.66
N TYR A 182 2.69 -11.63 -2.57
CA TYR A 182 1.60 -12.58 -2.77
C TYR A 182 1.96 -13.65 -3.78
N ARG A 183 2.07 -14.90 -3.33
CA ARG A 183 2.47 -16.04 -4.16
C ARG A 183 1.31 -16.74 -4.88
N HIS A 184 0.05 -16.48 -4.54
CA HIS A 184 -1.13 -17.16 -5.09
C HIS A 184 -2.25 -16.17 -5.35
N ALA A 185 -2.98 -16.38 -6.44
CA ALA A 185 -4.22 -15.77 -6.93
C ALA A 185 -4.76 -14.57 -6.10
N ALA A 186 -3.96 -13.53 -5.96
CA ALA A 186 -4.44 -12.27 -5.43
C ALA A 186 -4.98 -11.42 -6.58
N ASP A 187 -5.77 -10.43 -6.24
CA ASP A 187 -6.43 -9.57 -7.21
C ASP A 187 -5.42 -8.65 -7.91
N THR A 188 -5.21 -8.89 -9.19
CA THR A 188 -4.29 -8.09 -10.01
C THR A 188 -4.76 -6.64 -10.23
N ARG A 189 -5.98 -6.29 -9.84
CA ARG A 189 -6.49 -4.91 -9.85
C ARG A 189 -5.67 -3.98 -8.96
N LEU A 190 -5.13 -4.51 -7.85
CA LEU A 190 -4.17 -3.80 -7.00
C LEU A 190 -3.06 -3.13 -7.82
N VAL A 191 -2.44 -3.90 -8.70
CA VAL A 191 -1.32 -3.41 -9.52
C VAL A 191 -1.77 -2.25 -10.42
N ASN A 192 -2.94 -2.38 -11.06
CA ASN A 192 -3.42 -1.35 -11.97
C ASN A 192 -3.67 -0.01 -11.23
N VAL A 193 -4.34 -0.06 -10.08
CA VAL A 193 -4.63 1.15 -9.29
C VAL A 193 -3.33 1.80 -8.81
N HIS A 194 -2.38 1.01 -8.29
CA HIS A 194 -1.11 1.57 -7.82
C HIS A 194 -0.23 2.10 -8.95
N VAL A 195 -0.26 1.48 -10.13
CA VAL A 195 0.40 2.06 -11.33
C VAL A 195 -0.21 3.41 -11.69
N GLN A 196 -1.54 3.56 -11.67
CA GLN A 196 -2.18 4.85 -11.94
C GLN A 196 -1.82 5.91 -10.89
N ARG A 197 -1.85 5.55 -9.60
CA ARG A 197 -1.43 6.45 -8.52
C ARG A 197 0.04 6.86 -8.64
N LEU A 198 0.91 5.91 -8.94
CA LEU A 198 2.33 6.17 -9.17
C LEU A 198 2.51 7.14 -10.35
N ARG A 199 1.86 6.88 -11.50
CA ARG A 199 1.91 7.75 -12.67
C ARG A 199 1.45 9.17 -12.35
N ALA A 200 0.36 9.35 -11.62
CA ALA A 200 -0.13 10.66 -11.22
C ALA A 200 0.91 11.48 -10.44
N LYS A 201 1.90 10.84 -9.82
CA LYS A 201 2.97 11.49 -9.04
C LYS A 201 4.27 11.68 -9.82
N ILE A 202 4.56 10.75 -10.74
CA ILE A 202 5.88 10.72 -11.39
C ILE A 202 5.87 11.03 -12.88
N GLU A 203 4.74 10.94 -13.57
CA GLU A 203 4.67 11.28 -15.00
C GLU A 203 4.45 12.79 -15.17
N LYS A 204 4.96 13.36 -16.26
CA LYS A 204 4.62 14.73 -16.67
C LYS A 204 3.21 14.79 -17.23
N ASP A 205 2.84 13.74 -17.97
CA ASP A 205 1.49 13.52 -18.49
C ASP A 205 1.08 12.06 -18.18
N PRO A 206 0.23 11.84 -17.17
CA PRO A 206 -0.23 10.50 -16.78
C PRO A 206 -1.00 9.75 -17.88
N GLU A 207 -1.61 10.47 -18.84
CA GLU A 207 -2.32 9.88 -19.97
C GLU A 207 -1.35 9.35 -21.05
N HIS A 208 -0.15 9.94 -21.13
CA HIS A 208 0.92 9.53 -22.04
C HIS A 208 2.18 9.15 -21.25
N PRO A 209 2.14 8.06 -20.47
CA PRO A 209 3.21 7.72 -19.53
C PRO A 209 4.48 7.28 -20.23
N GLU A 210 5.60 7.89 -19.82
CA GLU A 210 6.95 7.61 -20.34
C GLU A 210 7.82 6.86 -19.33
N ILE A 211 7.57 7.00 -18.03
CA ILE A 211 8.34 6.38 -16.95
C ILE A 211 7.86 4.96 -16.66
N VAL A 212 6.53 4.78 -16.49
CA VAL A 212 5.91 3.47 -16.29
C VAL A 212 5.04 3.15 -17.48
N VAL A 213 5.56 2.38 -18.42
CA VAL A 213 4.92 2.10 -19.71
C VAL A 213 4.06 0.84 -19.64
N THR A 214 2.85 0.91 -20.20
CA THR A 214 1.97 -0.26 -20.39
C THR A 214 2.37 -1.06 -21.62
N VAL A 215 2.60 -2.35 -21.44
CA VAL A 215 2.69 -3.32 -22.54
C VAL A 215 1.33 -4.03 -22.66
N ARG A 216 0.55 -3.65 -23.66
CA ARG A 216 -0.84 -4.12 -23.85
C ARG A 216 -0.90 -5.65 -23.85
N GLY A 217 -1.85 -6.21 -23.11
CA GLY A 217 -2.05 -7.66 -22.98
C GLY A 217 -1.02 -8.38 -22.11
N VAL A 218 0.07 -7.72 -21.66
CA VAL A 218 1.15 -8.34 -20.87
C VAL A 218 1.23 -7.73 -19.47
N GLY A 219 1.53 -6.44 -19.35
CA GLY A 219 1.75 -5.80 -18.04
C GLY A 219 2.45 -4.45 -18.17
N TYR A 220 3.49 -4.25 -17.34
CA TYR A 220 4.18 -2.98 -17.22
C TYR A 220 5.69 -3.13 -17.33
N LYS A 221 6.38 -2.09 -17.74
CA LYS A 221 7.83 -1.98 -17.74
C LYS A 221 8.27 -0.55 -17.44
N ALA A 222 9.55 -0.37 -17.07
CA ALA A 222 10.16 0.95 -17.10
C ALA A 222 10.24 1.48 -18.53
N GLY A 223 10.09 2.78 -18.70
CA GLY A 223 10.31 3.48 -19.96
C GLY A 223 11.77 3.40 -20.43
N PRO A 224 12.05 3.85 -21.64
CA PRO A 224 13.43 3.95 -22.11
C PRO A 224 14.18 4.93 -21.21
N GLY A 225 15.34 4.45 -20.65
CA GLY A 225 16.32 5.27 -19.97
C GLY A 225 17.19 5.97 -20.97
#